data_10fa6a834b62aaa39423058d79fec123
#
_entry.id   10fa6a834b62aaa39423058d79fec123
#
_cell.length_a   1.000
_cell.length_b   1.000
_cell.length_c   1.000
_cell.angle_alpha   90.00
_cell.angle_beta   90.00
_cell.angle_gamma   90.00
#
_symmetry.space_group_name_H-M   'P 1'
#
loop_
_entity.id
_entity.type
_entity.pdbx_description
1 polymer ?
#
loop_
_entity_poly.entity_id
_entity_poly.type
_entity_poly.pdbx_seq_one_letter_code
_entity_poly.pdbx_strand_id
1 'polypeptide(L)'
;MSHETWVSVKAREVLDRAELQLPAIVQGHDTGVWPDIKGRTVIVNGQRLSACLVGRQVLWIWTESDGSVTVALMEEVPRATLQQGGRTN
;
A
#
# COMPACT_ATOMS: atom_id res chain seq x y z
N MET A 1 16.09 10.91 6.74
CA MET A 1 14.94 10.82 7.53
C MET A 1 14.13 9.64 7.21
N SER A 2 13.84 8.85 8.16
CA SER A 2 13.08 7.66 7.91
C SER A 2 11.60 7.94 8.08
N HIS A 3 10.78 7.21 7.35
CA HIS A 3 9.36 7.32 7.45
C HIS A 3 8.83 6.13 8.19
N GLU A 4 7.80 6.34 8.96
CA GLU A 4 7.15 5.23 9.62
C GLU A 4 6.35 4.44 8.62
N THR A 5 6.30 3.14 8.82
CA THR A 5 5.51 2.26 7.99
C THR A 5 4.55 1.49 8.91
N TRP A 6 3.27 1.59 8.61
CA TRP A 6 2.23 0.90 9.36
C TRP A 6 1.72 -0.25 8.52
N VAL A 7 1.69 -1.44 9.09
CA VAL A 7 1.26 -2.64 8.38
C VAL A 7 0.17 -3.29 9.20
N SER A 8 -0.99 -3.54 8.59
CA SER A 8 -2.05 -4.22 9.32
C SER A 8 -1.63 -5.65 9.62
N VAL A 9 -2.25 -6.25 10.62
CA VAL A 9 -1.95 -7.62 10.98
C VAL A 9 -2.22 -8.56 9.82
N LYS A 10 -3.32 -8.38 9.13
CA LYS A 10 -3.65 -9.24 7.99
C LYS A 10 -2.68 -9.07 6.84
N ALA A 11 -2.25 -7.84 6.58
CA ALA A 11 -1.27 -7.62 5.53
C ALA A 11 0.07 -8.27 5.89
N ARG A 12 0.45 -8.19 7.16
CA ARG A 12 1.67 -8.82 7.62
C ARG A 12 1.61 -10.34 7.41
N GLU A 13 0.47 -10.94 7.72
CA GLU A 13 0.31 -12.38 7.53
C GLU A 13 0.44 -12.77 6.06
N VAL A 14 -0.12 -11.97 5.18
CA VAL A 14 -0.04 -12.24 3.74
C VAL A 14 1.41 -12.17 3.28
N LEU A 15 2.14 -11.14 3.72
CA LEU A 15 3.54 -11.00 3.35
C LEU A 15 4.38 -12.16 3.89
N ASP A 16 4.13 -12.56 5.12
CA ASP A 16 4.88 -13.65 5.73
C ASP A 16 4.64 -14.97 4.98
N ARG A 17 3.41 -15.25 4.60
CA ARG A 17 3.12 -16.47 3.86
C ARG A 17 3.78 -16.47 2.50
N ALA A 18 3.87 -15.32 1.89
CA ALA A 18 4.49 -15.21 0.57
C ALA A 18 6.00 -15.06 0.68
N GLU A 19 6.52 -14.99 1.89
CA GLU A 19 7.95 -14.82 2.13
C GLU A 19 8.49 -13.55 1.48
N LEU A 20 7.65 -12.49 1.50
CA LEU A 20 8.05 -11.20 0.97
C LEU A 20 8.44 -10.27 2.09
N GLN A 21 9.47 -9.48 1.83
CA GLN A 21 9.95 -8.54 2.83
C GLN A 21 9.25 -7.20 2.67
N LEU A 22 8.88 -6.60 3.77
CA LEU A 22 8.22 -5.32 3.74
C LEU A 22 9.03 -4.24 3.00
N PRO A 23 10.37 -4.16 3.17
CA PRO A 23 11.14 -3.16 2.43
C PRO A 23 10.97 -3.23 0.92
N ALA A 24 10.77 -4.43 0.36
CA ALA A 24 10.56 -4.57 -1.08
C ALA A 24 9.23 -3.93 -1.49
N ILE A 25 8.21 -4.07 -0.66
CA ILE A 25 6.91 -3.49 -0.95
C ILE A 25 6.99 -1.96 -0.87
N VAL A 26 7.65 -1.45 0.15
CA VAL A 26 7.78 -0.01 0.33
C VAL A 26 8.61 0.58 -0.81
N GLN A 27 9.66 -0.11 -1.23
CA GLN A 27 10.48 0.37 -2.32
C GLN A 27 9.69 0.43 -3.63
N GLY A 28 8.89 -0.59 -3.91
CA GLY A 28 8.04 -0.57 -5.10
C GLY A 28 7.09 0.62 -5.07
N HIS A 29 6.51 0.87 -3.91
CA HIS A 29 5.61 2.00 -3.74
C HIS A 29 6.34 3.33 -3.96
N ASP A 30 7.51 3.48 -3.38
CA ASP A 30 8.25 4.74 -3.45
C ASP A 30 8.79 5.03 -4.85
N THR A 31 9.22 4.00 -5.56
CA THR A 31 9.82 4.20 -6.87
C THR A 31 8.86 4.02 -8.02
N GLY A 32 7.74 3.35 -7.77
CA GLY A 32 6.80 3.03 -8.83
C GLY A 32 7.27 1.87 -9.70
N VAL A 33 8.36 1.21 -9.33
CA VAL A 33 8.92 0.11 -10.11
C VAL A 33 8.74 -1.18 -9.32
N TRP A 34 8.07 -2.15 -9.92
CA TRP A 34 7.73 -3.41 -9.26
C TRP A 34 8.32 -4.58 -10.05
N PRO A 35 9.60 -4.87 -9.87
CA PRO A 35 10.27 -5.87 -10.73
C PRO A 35 9.77 -7.31 -10.54
N ASP A 36 9.50 -7.72 -9.32
CA ASP A 36 9.12 -9.10 -9.07
C ASP A 36 7.71 -9.28 -8.54
N ILE A 37 6.96 -8.22 -8.45
CA ILE A 37 5.63 -8.23 -7.87
C ILE A 37 4.70 -7.51 -8.82
N LYS A 38 3.53 -8.05 -9.05
CA LYS A 38 2.56 -7.35 -9.88
C LYS A 38 2.01 -6.18 -9.09
N GLY A 39 2.49 -5.01 -9.40
CA GLY A 39 2.11 -3.81 -8.68
C GLY A 39 1.92 -2.63 -9.60
N ARG A 40 1.20 -1.64 -9.12
CA ARG A 40 0.95 -0.42 -9.86
C ARG A 40 0.92 0.74 -8.89
N THR A 41 1.54 1.84 -9.25
CA THR A 41 1.59 3.03 -8.43
C THR A 41 1.01 4.20 -9.20
N VAL A 42 0.13 4.94 -8.57
CA VAL A 42 -0.46 6.14 -9.19
C VAL A 42 -0.42 7.27 -8.18
N ILE A 43 -0.57 8.49 -8.69
CA ILE A 43 -0.67 9.67 -7.85
C ILE A 43 -2.09 10.20 -8.01
N VAL A 44 -2.78 10.30 -6.90
CA VAL A 44 -4.15 10.79 -6.89
C VAL A 44 -4.22 11.97 -5.94
N ASN A 45 -4.55 13.13 -6.46
CA ASN A 45 -4.61 14.37 -5.66
C ASN A 45 -3.32 14.59 -4.87
N GLY A 46 -2.20 14.32 -5.51
CA GLY A 46 -0.91 14.53 -4.86
C GLY A 46 -0.50 13.42 -3.90
N GLN A 47 -1.34 12.44 -3.70
CA GLN A 47 -1.05 11.35 -2.79
C GLN A 47 -0.63 10.11 -3.59
N ARG A 48 0.44 9.47 -3.16
CA ARG A 48 0.92 8.26 -3.83
C ARG A 48 0.16 7.06 -3.31
N LEU A 49 -0.34 6.27 -4.23
CA LEU A 49 -1.13 5.10 -3.90
C LEU A 49 -0.65 3.95 -4.76
N SER A 50 -0.42 2.81 -4.16
CA SER A 50 -0.02 1.61 -4.88
C SER A 50 -0.94 0.46 -4.55
N ALA A 51 -1.05 -0.47 -5.48
CA ALA A 51 -1.71 -1.74 -5.25
C ALA A 51 -0.79 -2.82 -5.76
N CYS A 52 -0.66 -3.90 -5.03
CA CYS A 52 0.14 -5.02 -5.52
C CYS A 52 -0.55 -6.33 -5.19
N LEU A 53 -0.29 -7.32 -6.03
CA LEU A 53 -0.88 -8.63 -5.87
C LEU A 53 0.12 -9.56 -5.20
N VAL A 54 -0.27 -10.13 -4.07
CA VAL A 54 0.56 -11.06 -3.34
C VAL A 54 -0.27 -12.33 -3.15
N GLY A 55 0.11 -13.36 -3.87
CA GLY A 55 -0.72 -14.57 -3.90
C GLY A 55 -2.06 -14.25 -4.51
N ARG A 56 -3.12 -14.41 -3.74
CA ARG A 56 -4.47 -14.09 -4.20
C ARG A 56 -5.02 -12.84 -3.53
N GLN A 57 -4.16 -12.13 -2.81
CA GLN A 57 -4.60 -10.96 -2.06
C GLN A 57 -4.05 -9.71 -2.69
N VAL A 58 -4.81 -8.64 -2.61
CA VAL A 58 -4.35 -7.34 -3.08
C VAL A 58 -4.01 -6.50 -1.86
N LEU A 59 -2.81 -5.97 -1.84
CA LEU A 59 -2.38 -5.06 -0.80
C LEU A 59 -2.46 -3.64 -1.34
N TRP A 60 -2.94 -2.74 -0.50
CA TRP A 60 -2.94 -1.32 -0.79
C TRP A 60 -1.84 -0.68 0.02
N ILE A 61 -1.08 0.20 -0.60
CA ILE A 61 -0.02 0.94 0.05
C ILE A 61 -0.24 2.41 -0.27
N TRP A 62 -0.29 3.26 0.73
CA TRP A 62 -0.43 4.68 0.45
C TRP A 62 0.43 5.50 1.40
N THR A 63 0.81 6.69 0.93
CA THR A 63 1.62 7.61 1.72
C THR A 63 0.68 8.62 2.35
N GLU A 64 0.76 8.73 3.68
CA GLU A 64 -0.05 9.68 4.43
C GLU A 64 0.52 11.09 4.27
N SER A 65 -0.26 12.08 4.68
CA SER A 65 0.18 13.46 4.56
C SER A 65 1.43 13.76 5.35
N ASP A 66 1.71 13.00 6.40
CA ASP A 66 2.91 13.21 7.20
C ASP A 66 4.11 12.42 6.67
N GLY A 67 3.96 11.75 5.55
CA GLY A 67 5.05 10.98 4.95
C GLY A 67 5.11 9.53 5.38
N SER A 68 4.29 9.12 6.34
CA SER A 68 4.28 7.72 6.74
C SER A 68 3.59 6.90 5.65
N VAL A 69 3.85 5.60 5.66
CA VAL A 69 3.31 4.70 4.66
C VAL A 69 2.45 3.66 5.37
N THR A 70 1.29 3.40 4.82
CA THR A 70 0.37 2.41 5.37
C THR A 70 0.19 1.28 4.37
N VAL A 71 0.25 0.05 4.87
CA VAL A 71 0.06 -1.16 4.07
C VAL A 71 -1.07 -1.97 4.68
N ALA A 72 -2.09 -2.27 3.88
CA ALA A 72 -3.23 -3.02 4.36
C ALA A 72 -3.81 -3.85 3.22
N LEU A 73 -4.62 -4.85 3.56
CA LEU A 73 -5.31 -5.60 2.54
C LEU A 73 -6.42 -4.73 1.95
N MET A 74 -6.69 -4.91 0.69
CA MET A 74 -7.75 -4.16 0.04
C MET A 74 -9.05 -4.27 0.80
N GLU A 75 -9.37 -5.45 1.30
CA GLU A 75 -10.64 -5.66 2.00
C GLU A 75 -10.70 -4.95 3.35
N GLU A 76 -9.56 -4.54 3.88
CA GLU A 76 -9.53 -3.83 5.15
C GLU A 76 -9.68 -2.32 5.00
N VAL A 77 -9.48 -1.80 3.79
CA VAL A 77 -9.49 -0.37 3.59
C VAL A 77 -10.93 0.12 3.57
N PRO A 78 -11.30 1.03 4.47
CA PRO A 78 -12.67 1.50 4.49
C PRO A 78 -13.05 2.16 3.18
N ARG A 79 -14.26 1.91 2.76
CA ARG A 79 -14.73 2.50 1.53
C ARG A 79 -14.62 4.02 1.56
N ALA A 80 -14.88 4.61 2.72
CA ALA A 80 -14.76 6.05 2.87
C ALA A 80 -13.33 6.53 2.59
N THR A 81 -12.33 5.74 2.97
CA THR A 81 -10.95 6.09 2.70
C THR A 81 -10.67 6.11 1.21
N LEU A 82 -11.18 5.11 0.50
CA LEU A 82 -10.95 5.04 -0.94
C LEU A 82 -11.67 6.15 -1.68
N GLN A 83 -12.77 6.61 -1.13
CA GLN A 83 -13.56 7.65 -1.80
C GLN A 83 -13.26 9.02 -1.29
N GLN A 84 -12.35 9.13 -0.34
CA GLN A 84 -12.13 10.35 0.33
C GLN A 84 -11.85 11.51 -0.56
N GLY A 85 -11.06 11.32 -1.51
CA GLY A 85 -10.73 12.38 -2.42
C GLY A 85 -11.90 12.83 -3.25
N GLY A 86 -12.81 11.96 -3.54
CA GLY A 86 -13.92 12.32 -4.34
C GLY A 86 -15.18 12.54 -3.59
N ARG A 87 -15.23 12.43 -2.26
CA ARG A 87 -16.34 12.49 -1.68
C ARG A 87 -16.68 13.56 -1.01
N THR A 88 -17.62 13.98 -1.08
CA THR A 88 -17.90 15.02 -0.42
C THR A 88 -18.85 14.60 0.41
N ASN A 89 -19.31 14.53 0.98
CA ASN A 89 -20.26 14.26 1.79
C ASN A 89 -20.54 14.88 2.64
#